data_747bf92771be7844aeac39c3e1f1c547
#
_entry.id   747bf92771be7844aeac39c3e1f1c547
#
_cell.length_a   1.000
_cell.length_b   1.000
_cell.length_c   1.000
_cell.angle_alpha   90.00
_cell.angle_beta   90.00
_cell.angle_gamma   90.00
#
_symmetry.space_group_name_H-M   'P 1'
#
loop_
_entity.id
_entity.type
_entity.pdbx_description
1 polymer ?
#
loop_
_entity_poly.entity_id
_entity_poly.type
_entity_poly.pdbx_seq_one_letter_code
_entity_poly.pdbx_strand_id
1 'polypeptide(L)'
;MISDMKIIAGRKKFSAIIIVMLISALLLQGCGLFKPTAASLTAKMLKELQKVNSAEVNTKIDSLIGVKVKSIDVGMEMNLGIDNKAEMTKDPERTKENNTLSVSGFGQNVNINYEQYTEKAEDGSKITYVRTEGTPWRKSTEQKQSSEDASGDGSADTGSADTGSGKKPSAFEMIGLLQKAGDTLKDAELKQELVEINGKQAYQINASVGGNLVKELISQSNAGSGKNSIDLESIDWDSISIPTELYIYKESSLPARIKMDCAQLGGEILGNVIADKTENTMLEGVDFEFKTFDVDITIDRYDEIGEIEIPAEALEAEEAGSVEELIPNLSNLF
;
A
#
# COMPACT_ATOMS: atom_id res chain seq x y z
N MET A 1 63.06 -8.60 52.59
CA MET A 1 62.16 -9.49 51.89
C MET A 1 60.66 -9.03 51.95
N ILE A 2 60.38 -7.74 52.18
CA ILE A 2 58.95 -7.23 52.27
C ILE A 2 58.66 -6.14 51.22
N SER A 3 59.74 -5.66 50.53
CA SER A 3 59.57 -4.55 49.55
C SER A 3 59.10 -5.00 48.16
N ASP A 4 59.37 -6.27 47.76
CA ASP A 4 59.10 -6.72 46.40
C ASP A 4 57.62 -7.18 46.19
N MET A 5 56.92 -7.51 47.28
CA MET A 5 55.48 -7.99 47.18
C MET A 5 54.44 -6.85 46.90
N LYS A 6 54.77 -5.60 47.25
CA LYS A 6 53.85 -4.46 47.00
C LYS A 6 53.86 -3.98 45.53
N ILE A 7 55.00 -4.16 44.83
CA ILE A 7 55.08 -3.75 43.40
C ILE A 7 54.33 -4.69 42.49
N ILE A 8 54.24 -5.99 42.79
CA ILE A 8 53.53 -6.99 41.98
C ILE A 8 52.01 -6.84 42.12
N ALA A 9 51.52 -6.47 43.34
CA ALA A 9 50.10 -6.23 43.57
C ALA A 9 49.58 -4.98 42.85
N GLY A 10 50.39 -3.95 42.71
CA GLY A 10 50.07 -2.70 41.98
C GLY A 10 49.95 -2.95 40.46
N ARG A 11 50.82 -3.77 39.90
CA ARG A 11 50.83 -4.10 38.46
C ARG A 11 49.60 -4.90 38.03
N LYS A 12 49.13 -5.85 38.84
CA LYS A 12 47.90 -6.64 38.55
C LYS A 12 46.65 -5.79 38.58
N LYS A 13 46.54 -4.81 39.50
CA LYS A 13 45.41 -3.87 39.55
C LYS A 13 45.43 -2.88 38.38
N PHE A 14 46.61 -2.44 37.95
CA PHE A 14 46.73 -1.53 36.80
C PHE A 14 46.38 -2.23 35.50
N SER A 15 46.79 -3.49 35.30
CA SER A 15 46.38 -4.31 34.14
C SER A 15 44.87 -4.56 34.10
N ALA A 16 44.21 -4.82 35.25
CA ALA A 16 42.78 -5.02 35.30
C ALA A 16 41.99 -3.75 34.91
N ILE A 17 42.46 -2.57 35.34
CA ILE A 17 41.83 -1.29 34.97
C ILE A 17 42.00 -1.01 33.47
N ILE A 18 43.14 -1.30 32.87
CA ILE A 18 43.37 -1.15 31.43
C ILE A 18 42.49 -2.10 30.63
N ILE A 19 42.32 -3.34 31.08
CA ILE A 19 41.40 -4.33 30.42
C ILE A 19 39.94 -3.88 30.52
N VAL A 20 39.50 -3.37 31.68
CA VAL A 20 38.14 -2.83 31.82
C VAL A 20 37.94 -1.59 30.97
N MET A 21 38.90 -0.68 30.85
CA MET A 21 38.83 0.46 29.94
C MET A 21 38.81 0.03 28.47
N LEU A 22 39.59 -0.96 28.07
CA LEU A 22 39.57 -1.52 26.72
C LEU A 22 38.22 -2.19 26.38
N ILE A 23 37.67 -2.96 27.32
CA ILE A 23 36.34 -3.58 27.16
C ILE A 23 35.25 -2.51 27.09
N SER A 24 35.28 -1.47 27.94
CA SER A 24 34.31 -0.38 27.86
C SER A 24 34.48 0.46 26.59
N ALA A 25 35.69 0.68 26.09
CA ALA A 25 35.92 1.33 24.80
C ALA A 25 35.39 0.49 23.62
N LEU A 26 35.53 -0.84 23.68
CA LEU A 26 34.98 -1.76 22.69
C LEU A 26 33.46 -1.81 22.76
N LEU A 27 32.86 -1.73 23.95
CA LEU A 27 31.41 -1.66 24.12
C LEU A 27 30.82 -0.30 23.66
N LEU A 28 31.55 0.79 23.82
CA LEU A 28 31.16 2.11 23.31
C LEU A 28 31.34 2.24 21.79
N GLN A 29 32.28 1.52 21.19
CA GLN A 29 32.40 1.43 19.73
C GLN A 29 31.37 0.47 19.11
N GLY A 30 30.82 -0.47 19.90
CA GLY A 30 29.80 -1.42 19.46
C GLY A 30 28.48 -0.78 19.06
N CYS A 31 28.14 0.40 19.56
CA CYS A 31 26.94 1.14 19.16
C CYS A 31 27.05 1.84 17.78
N GLY A 32 28.26 1.95 17.22
CA GLY A 32 28.49 2.62 15.92
C GLY A 32 28.89 1.68 14.78
N LEU A 33 29.10 0.38 15.05
CA LEU A 33 29.69 -0.55 14.08
C LEU A 33 28.69 -1.24 13.14
N PHE A 34 27.40 -1.21 13.45
CA PHE A 34 26.39 -1.74 12.55
C PHE A 34 25.65 -0.58 11.89
N LYS A 35 26.14 -0.14 10.74
CA LYS A 35 25.34 0.70 9.87
C LYS A 35 24.04 -0.07 9.54
N PRO A 36 22.86 0.58 9.62
CA PRO A 36 21.64 -0.08 9.23
C PRO A 36 21.75 -0.53 7.77
N THR A 37 21.18 -1.68 7.46
CA THR A 37 21.01 -2.16 6.08
C THR A 37 19.57 -2.02 5.69
N ALA A 38 19.24 -1.98 4.40
CA ALA A 38 17.86 -1.96 3.92
C ALA A 38 17.05 -3.09 4.54
N ALA A 39 17.56 -4.32 4.51
CA ALA A 39 16.89 -5.50 5.08
C ALA A 39 16.65 -5.37 6.60
N SER A 40 17.62 -4.85 7.38
CA SER A 40 17.43 -4.69 8.83
C SER A 40 16.41 -3.62 9.17
N LEU A 41 16.36 -2.51 8.40
CA LEU A 41 15.37 -1.45 8.56
C LEU A 41 13.98 -1.94 8.20
N THR A 42 13.83 -2.65 7.08
CA THR A 42 12.55 -3.22 6.65
C THR A 42 12.02 -4.24 7.66
N ALA A 43 12.85 -5.16 8.13
CA ALA A 43 12.46 -6.14 9.16
C ALA A 43 12.00 -5.46 10.45
N LYS A 44 12.70 -4.39 10.88
CA LYS A 44 12.31 -3.62 12.05
C LYS A 44 11.01 -2.88 11.82
N MET A 45 10.84 -2.25 10.67
CA MET A 45 9.61 -1.56 10.26
C MET A 45 8.40 -2.48 10.35
N LEU A 46 8.48 -3.67 9.76
CA LEU A 46 7.40 -4.65 9.78
C LEU A 46 7.01 -5.06 11.21
N LYS A 47 7.99 -5.23 12.09
CA LYS A 47 7.76 -5.55 13.51
C LYS A 47 7.06 -4.40 14.27
N GLU A 48 7.49 -3.16 14.03
CA GLU A 48 6.88 -2.00 14.70
C GLU A 48 5.46 -1.74 14.17
N LEU A 49 5.25 -1.94 12.87
CA LEU A 49 3.95 -1.76 12.23
C LEU A 49 2.85 -2.68 12.77
N GLN A 50 3.21 -3.92 13.19
CA GLN A 50 2.25 -4.84 13.81
C GLN A 50 1.66 -4.31 15.14
N LYS A 51 2.34 -3.37 15.80
CA LYS A 51 1.93 -2.79 17.08
C LYS A 51 1.03 -1.57 16.91
N VAL A 52 0.95 -1.03 15.71
CA VAL A 52 0.17 0.16 15.39
C VAL A 52 -1.33 -0.14 15.49
N ASN A 53 -2.07 0.72 16.16
CA ASN A 53 -3.52 0.62 16.31
C ASN A 53 -4.28 1.68 15.50
N SER A 54 -3.63 2.76 15.12
CA SER A 54 -4.23 3.78 14.25
C SER A 54 -3.17 4.51 13.44
N ALA A 55 -3.58 5.05 12.28
CA ALA A 55 -2.71 5.86 11.43
C ALA A 55 -3.52 6.77 10.51
N GLU A 56 -2.89 7.85 10.05
CA GLU A 56 -3.35 8.64 8.91
C GLU A 56 -2.53 8.25 7.67
N VAL A 57 -3.23 7.94 6.56
CA VAL A 57 -2.62 7.60 5.28
C VAL A 57 -3.11 8.58 4.23
N ASN A 58 -2.19 9.24 3.55
CA ASN A 58 -2.48 10.11 2.43
C ASN A 58 -1.94 9.44 1.17
N THR A 59 -2.82 9.09 0.23
CA THR A 59 -2.47 8.47 -1.05
C THR A 59 -2.75 9.43 -2.18
N LYS A 60 -1.74 9.66 -3.01
CA LYS A 60 -1.85 10.45 -4.22
C LYS A 60 -1.48 9.59 -5.42
N ILE A 61 -2.35 9.52 -6.40
CA ILE A 61 -2.11 8.85 -7.66
C ILE A 61 -2.25 9.90 -8.76
N ASP A 62 -1.20 10.06 -9.55
CA ASP A 62 -1.18 10.94 -10.71
C ASP A 62 -0.81 10.14 -11.95
N SER A 63 -1.63 10.18 -12.99
CA SER A 63 -1.30 9.55 -14.26
C SER A 63 -1.53 10.46 -15.45
N LEU A 64 -0.62 10.41 -16.41
CA LEU A 64 -0.73 11.05 -17.71
C LEU A 64 -0.80 9.98 -18.79
N ILE A 65 -1.93 9.94 -19.48
CA ILE A 65 -2.22 8.96 -20.54
C ILE A 65 -2.19 9.68 -21.88
N GLY A 66 -1.28 9.28 -22.76
CA GLY A 66 -1.30 9.65 -24.17
C GLY A 66 -2.32 8.81 -24.92
N VAL A 67 -3.16 9.45 -25.73
CA VAL A 67 -4.16 8.80 -26.58
C VAL A 67 -3.85 9.22 -28.03
N LYS A 68 -3.56 8.27 -28.91
CA LYS A 68 -3.27 8.55 -30.31
C LYS A 68 -4.24 7.81 -31.23
N VAL A 69 -4.97 8.56 -32.05
CA VAL A 69 -5.86 8.02 -33.07
C VAL A 69 -5.10 7.87 -34.38
N LYS A 70 -4.79 6.62 -34.77
CA LYS A 70 -3.95 6.30 -35.94
C LYS A 70 -4.49 6.85 -37.26
N SER A 71 -5.81 6.81 -37.44
CA SER A 71 -6.48 7.18 -38.69
C SER A 71 -6.35 8.67 -39.06
N ILE A 72 -6.16 9.54 -38.05
CA ILE A 72 -6.09 11.00 -38.26
C ILE A 72 -4.79 11.62 -37.73
N ASP A 73 -3.88 10.77 -37.21
CA ASP A 73 -2.60 11.19 -36.59
C ASP A 73 -2.73 12.32 -35.55
N VAL A 74 -3.83 12.28 -34.79
CA VAL A 74 -4.10 13.23 -33.69
C VAL A 74 -3.73 12.56 -32.38
N GLY A 75 -2.85 13.19 -31.62
CA GLY A 75 -2.51 12.82 -30.25
C GLY A 75 -3.20 13.76 -29.26
N MET A 76 -3.68 13.19 -28.18
CA MET A 76 -4.30 13.91 -27.06
C MET A 76 -3.72 13.40 -25.76
N GLU A 77 -3.89 14.15 -24.68
CA GLU A 77 -3.47 13.75 -23.35
C GLU A 77 -4.66 13.81 -22.40
N MET A 78 -4.70 12.83 -21.51
CA MET A 78 -5.66 12.73 -20.43
C MET A 78 -4.90 12.58 -19.11
N ASN A 79 -5.25 13.38 -18.11
CA ASN A 79 -4.75 13.22 -16.77
C ASN A 79 -5.83 12.58 -15.91
N LEU A 80 -5.44 11.60 -15.11
CA LEU A 80 -6.24 11.00 -14.06
C LEU A 80 -5.51 11.19 -12.74
N GLY A 81 -6.17 11.83 -11.77
CA GLY A 81 -5.64 12.03 -10.42
C GLY A 81 -6.58 11.46 -9.37
N ILE A 82 -6.02 10.82 -8.36
CA ILE A 82 -6.73 10.42 -7.14
C ILE A 82 -5.97 10.99 -5.96
N ASP A 83 -6.69 11.71 -5.10
CA ASP A 83 -6.17 12.18 -3.81
C ASP A 83 -7.08 11.61 -2.72
N ASN A 84 -6.50 10.76 -1.87
CA ASN A 84 -7.21 10.10 -0.77
C ASN A 84 -6.52 10.43 0.54
N LYS A 85 -7.29 10.90 1.49
CA LYS A 85 -6.86 11.04 2.89
C LYS A 85 -7.69 10.10 3.75
N ALA A 86 -7.03 9.10 4.36
CA ALA A 86 -7.65 8.11 5.21
C ALA A 86 -7.17 8.22 6.66
N GLU A 87 -8.08 8.24 7.61
CA GLU A 87 -7.83 7.97 9.03
C GLU A 87 -8.32 6.56 9.34
N MET A 88 -7.51 5.75 10.02
CA MET A 88 -7.79 4.33 10.25
C MET A 88 -7.57 3.96 11.71
N THR A 89 -8.45 3.09 12.23
CA THR A 89 -8.32 2.44 13.54
C THR A 89 -8.41 0.92 13.37
N LYS A 90 -7.75 0.17 14.26
CA LYS A 90 -7.72 -1.28 14.24
C LYS A 90 -8.75 -1.92 15.17
N ASP A 91 -9.07 -1.25 16.28
CA ASP A 91 -10.03 -1.72 17.26
C ASP A 91 -10.81 -0.53 17.85
N PRO A 92 -12.10 -0.36 17.44
CA PRO A 92 -12.79 -1.08 16.35
C PRO A 92 -12.13 -0.82 14.98
N GLU A 93 -12.23 -1.83 14.06
CA GLU A 93 -11.70 -1.69 12.71
C GLU A 93 -12.61 -0.73 11.92
N ARG A 94 -12.14 0.52 11.79
CA ARG A 94 -12.86 1.60 11.10
C ARG A 94 -11.90 2.42 10.24
N THR A 95 -12.44 2.95 9.15
CA THR A 95 -11.72 3.89 8.28
C THR A 95 -12.64 5.06 7.94
N LYS A 96 -12.10 6.26 7.96
CA LYS A 96 -12.72 7.47 7.42
C LYS A 96 -11.85 7.98 6.29
N GLU A 97 -12.44 8.22 5.12
CA GLU A 97 -11.73 8.63 3.92
C GLU A 97 -12.37 9.88 3.31
N ASN A 98 -11.51 10.80 2.86
CA ASN A 98 -11.90 11.89 1.99
C ASN A 98 -11.18 11.68 0.66
N ASN A 99 -11.94 11.58 -0.40
CA ASN A 99 -11.45 11.22 -1.71
C ASN A 99 -11.75 12.32 -2.72
N THR A 100 -10.78 12.61 -3.58
CA THR A 100 -10.96 13.46 -4.76
C THR A 100 -10.50 12.67 -5.98
N LEU A 101 -11.39 12.45 -6.93
CA LEU A 101 -11.09 11.90 -8.24
C LEU A 101 -11.09 13.05 -9.24
N SER A 102 -9.99 13.23 -9.97
CA SER A 102 -9.82 14.27 -10.98
C SER A 102 -9.57 13.64 -12.34
N VAL A 103 -10.35 14.02 -13.34
CA VAL A 103 -10.13 13.62 -14.74
C VAL A 103 -10.08 14.86 -15.60
N SER A 104 -8.98 15.07 -16.32
CA SER A 104 -8.87 16.16 -17.26
C SER A 104 -8.37 15.67 -18.62
N GLY A 105 -8.97 16.19 -19.69
CA GLY A 105 -8.66 15.82 -21.07
C GLY A 105 -9.75 16.28 -22.00
N PHE A 106 -9.48 16.31 -23.28
CA PHE A 106 -10.46 16.70 -24.33
C PHE A 106 -11.11 18.08 -24.10
N GLY A 107 -10.41 18.97 -23.38
CA GLY A 107 -10.94 20.30 -23.02
C GLY A 107 -11.95 20.29 -21.86
N GLN A 108 -12.11 19.18 -21.19
CA GLN A 108 -12.94 19.04 -20.00
C GLN A 108 -12.10 18.77 -18.76
N ASN A 109 -12.64 19.17 -17.61
CA ASN A 109 -12.07 18.86 -16.29
C ASN A 109 -13.22 18.53 -15.35
N VAL A 110 -13.17 17.33 -14.79
CA VAL A 110 -14.18 16.81 -13.86
C VAL A 110 -13.49 16.45 -12.56
N ASN A 111 -14.05 16.93 -11.45
CA ASN A 111 -13.61 16.56 -10.11
C ASN A 111 -14.81 15.97 -9.35
N ILE A 112 -14.61 14.82 -8.75
CA ILE A 112 -15.62 14.16 -7.89
C ILE A 112 -15.02 14.08 -6.49
N ASN A 113 -15.68 14.73 -5.53
CA ASN A 113 -15.33 14.63 -4.12
C ASN A 113 -16.33 13.71 -3.43
N TYR A 114 -15.82 12.76 -2.65
CA TYR A 114 -16.69 11.92 -1.83
C TYR A 114 -16.03 11.59 -0.49
N GLU A 115 -16.87 11.47 0.51
CA GLU A 115 -16.52 11.05 1.86
C GLU A 115 -16.99 9.60 2.04
N GLN A 116 -16.14 8.78 2.64
CA GLN A 116 -16.42 7.38 2.87
C GLN A 116 -16.08 7.01 4.32
N TYR A 117 -16.96 6.20 4.92
CA TYR A 117 -16.66 5.47 6.15
C TYR A 117 -16.76 3.99 5.87
N THR A 118 -15.88 3.23 6.50
CA THR A 118 -15.93 1.78 6.45
C THR A 118 -15.79 1.24 7.85
N GLU A 119 -16.63 0.26 8.21
CA GLU A 119 -16.49 -0.46 9.46
C GLU A 119 -16.64 -1.97 9.24
N LYS A 120 -16.05 -2.72 10.15
CA LYS A 120 -16.24 -4.17 10.23
C LYS A 120 -17.24 -4.46 11.33
N ALA A 121 -18.38 -5.04 10.95
CA ALA A 121 -19.41 -5.44 11.89
C ALA A 121 -19.00 -6.66 12.73
N GLU A 122 -19.73 -6.93 13.82
CA GLU A 122 -19.46 -8.04 14.74
C GLU A 122 -19.53 -9.42 14.05
N ASP A 123 -20.37 -9.59 13.04
CA ASP A 123 -20.50 -10.80 12.22
C ASP A 123 -19.37 -10.97 11.20
N GLY A 124 -18.45 -9.97 11.12
CA GLY A 124 -17.32 -9.92 10.19
C GLY A 124 -17.67 -9.40 8.81
N SER A 125 -18.92 -8.96 8.55
CA SER A 125 -19.27 -8.22 7.34
C SER A 125 -18.58 -6.86 7.31
N LYS A 126 -18.36 -6.32 6.10
CA LYS A 126 -17.82 -5.00 5.89
C LYS A 126 -18.93 -4.08 5.42
N ILE A 127 -19.17 -2.99 6.16
CA ILE A 127 -20.15 -1.98 5.81
C ILE A 127 -19.40 -0.74 5.34
N THR A 128 -19.75 -0.25 4.16
CA THR A 128 -19.20 0.95 3.56
C THR A 128 -20.30 1.98 3.40
N TYR A 129 -20.09 3.17 3.90
CA TYR A 129 -20.97 4.33 3.78
C TYR A 129 -20.30 5.35 2.88
N VAL A 130 -20.99 5.87 1.89
CA VAL A 130 -20.46 6.84 0.92
C VAL A 130 -21.40 8.01 0.75
N ARG A 131 -20.83 9.21 0.64
CA ARG A 131 -21.55 10.43 0.29
C ARG A 131 -20.72 11.23 -0.69
N THR A 132 -21.26 11.56 -1.87
CA THR A 132 -20.71 12.59 -2.75
C THR A 132 -21.28 13.95 -2.36
N GLU A 133 -20.59 15.03 -2.73
CA GLU A 133 -21.05 16.38 -2.44
C GLU A 133 -22.48 16.63 -2.96
N GLY A 134 -23.37 17.10 -2.09
CA GLY A 134 -24.76 17.40 -2.44
C GLY A 134 -25.70 16.18 -2.52
N THR A 135 -25.24 14.97 -2.20
CA THR A 135 -26.09 13.77 -2.20
C THR A 135 -26.33 13.23 -0.77
N PRO A 136 -27.39 12.45 -0.53
CA PRO A 136 -27.55 11.74 0.73
C PRO A 136 -26.52 10.62 0.85
N TRP A 137 -26.31 10.15 2.09
CA TRP A 137 -25.54 8.94 2.35
C TRP A 137 -26.16 7.71 1.69
N ARG A 138 -25.29 6.85 1.19
CA ARG A 138 -25.61 5.51 0.71
C ARG A 138 -24.73 4.51 1.43
N LYS A 139 -25.18 3.28 1.64
CA LYS A 139 -24.37 2.22 2.22
C LYS A 139 -24.37 0.97 1.36
N SER A 140 -23.35 0.16 1.52
CA SER A 140 -23.22 -1.18 0.94
C SER A 140 -22.65 -2.12 1.97
N THR A 141 -23.23 -3.32 2.06
CA THR A 141 -22.81 -4.36 3.00
C THR A 141 -22.24 -5.55 2.23
N GLU A 142 -20.95 -5.77 2.38
CA GLU A 142 -20.28 -6.96 1.85
C GLU A 142 -20.38 -8.08 2.89
N GLN A 143 -21.21 -9.10 2.62
CA GLN A 143 -21.36 -10.25 3.51
C GLN A 143 -20.14 -11.16 3.44
N LYS A 144 -19.74 -11.71 4.58
CA LYS A 144 -18.76 -12.80 4.63
C LYS A 144 -19.37 -14.02 3.93
N GLN A 145 -18.87 -14.41 2.76
CA GLN A 145 -19.26 -15.67 2.14
C GLN A 145 -18.90 -16.82 3.10
N SER A 146 -19.92 -17.44 3.68
CA SER A 146 -19.76 -18.66 4.46
C SER A 146 -19.42 -19.79 3.48
N SER A 147 -18.29 -20.44 3.68
CA SER A 147 -17.81 -21.61 2.91
C SER A 147 -18.59 -22.91 3.29
N GLU A 148 -19.91 -22.84 3.51
CA GLU A 148 -20.70 -23.97 4.02
C GLU A 148 -21.53 -24.71 2.97
N ASP A 149 -21.40 -24.45 1.68
CA ASP A 149 -22.12 -25.22 0.66
C ASP A 149 -21.23 -25.91 -0.39
N ALA A 150 -20.24 -26.69 0.10
CA ALA A 150 -19.52 -27.65 -0.74
C ALA A 150 -19.42 -29.02 -0.07
N SER A 151 -20.57 -29.59 0.36
CA SER A 151 -20.68 -31.02 0.62
C SER A 151 -21.12 -31.75 -0.64
N GLY A 152 -20.18 -31.99 -1.53
CA GLY A 152 -20.29 -32.83 -2.73
C GLY A 152 -19.10 -33.78 -2.79
N ASP A 153 -19.33 -34.96 -2.28
CA ASP A 153 -18.62 -36.25 -2.41
C ASP A 153 -17.54 -36.34 -3.50
N GLY A 154 -16.34 -36.80 -3.13
CA GLY A 154 -15.51 -37.57 -4.04
C GLY A 154 -14.06 -37.13 -4.26
N SER A 155 -13.18 -37.87 -3.55
CA SER A 155 -11.82 -38.27 -3.97
C SER A 155 -10.63 -37.38 -3.56
N ALA A 156 -9.77 -38.01 -2.78
CA ALA A 156 -8.43 -37.54 -2.36
C ALA A 156 -7.51 -37.32 -3.55
N ASP A 157 -6.72 -36.27 -3.53
CA ASP A 157 -5.24 -36.30 -3.46
C ASP A 157 -4.62 -34.90 -3.56
N THR A 158 -3.49 -34.73 -2.84
CA THR A 158 -2.45 -33.69 -2.99
C THR A 158 -2.77 -32.24 -2.65
N GLY A 159 -2.22 -31.85 -1.51
CA GLY A 159 -1.59 -30.60 -1.12
C GLY A 159 -1.90 -29.33 -1.94
N SER A 160 -3.01 -28.68 -1.63
CA SER A 160 -3.26 -27.33 -2.13
C SER A 160 -3.32 -26.37 -0.95
N ALA A 161 -2.47 -25.36 -1.01
CA ALA A 161 -2.48 -24.24 -0.08
C ALA A 161 -3.88 -23.61 -0.07
N ASP A 162 -4.37 -23.37 1.12
CA ASP A 162 -5.62 -22.71 1.46
C ASP A 162 -5.74 -21.37 0.72
N THR A 163 -6.35 -21.36 -0.45
CA THR A 163 -6.77 -20.16 -1.17
C THR A 163 -8.08 -19.67 -0.57
N GLY A 164 -7.97 -19.03 0.61
CA GLY A 164 -9.10 -18.47 1.33
C GLY A 164 -9.82 -17.40 0.56
N SER A 165 -11.12 -17.50 0.63
CA SER A 165 -12.22 -16.58 0.32
C SER A 165 -11.82 -15.12 0.05
N GLY A 166 -12.33 -14.56 -1.04
CA GLY A 166 -12.13 -13.21 -1.55
C GLY A 166 -12.47 -12.06 -0.59
N LYS A 167 -11.60 -11.86 0.37
CA LYS A 167 -11.66 -10.78 1.34
C LYS A 167 -10.79 -9.64 0.82
N LYS A 168 -11.40 -8.49 0.50
CA LYS A 168 -10.60 -7.29 0.22
C LYS A 168 -9.74 -7.01 1.46
N PRO A 169 -8.41 -6.92 1.31
CA PRO A 169 -7.55 -6.67 2.44
C PRO A 169 -7.90 -5.31 3.05
N SER A 170 -7.95 -5.24 4.38
CA SER A 170 -8.01 -3.95 5.06
C SER A 170 -6.75 -3.13 4.75
N ALA A 171 -6.79 -1.82 4.95
CA ALA A 171 -5.61 -0.99 4.75
C ALA A 171 -4.43 -1.45 5.63
N PHE A 172 -4.70 -2.01 6.82
CA PHE A 172 -3.68 -2.65 7.66
C PHE A 172 -3.19 -3.98 7.09
N GLU A 173 -4.06 -4.75 6.41
CA GLU A 173 -3.66 -5.97 5.70
C GLU A 173 -2.83 -5.64 4.45
N MET A 174 -3.12 -4.54 3.74
CA MET A 174 -2.26 -4.04 2.65
C MET A 174 -0.85 -3.68 3.14
N ILE A 175 -0.74 -3.12 4.33
CA ILE A 175 0.55 -2.90 4.98
C ILE A 175 1.22 -4.25 5.33
N GLY A 176 0.46 -5.28 5.70
CA GLY A 176 0.94 -6.67 5.88
C GLY A 176 1.50 -7.30 4.59
N LEU A 177 1.04 -6.84 3.43
CA LEU A 177 1.57 -7.28 2.13
C LEU A 177 2.98 -6.73 1.84
N LEU A 178 3.37 -5.63 2.50
CA LEU A 178 4.78 -5.21 2.55
C LEU A 178 5.67 -6.26 3.22
N GLN A 179 5.12 -7.21 4.02
CA GLN A 179 5.89 -8.33 4.55
C GLN A 179 6.35 -9.28 3.44
N LYS A 180 5.47 -9.57 2.48
CA LYS A 180 5.82 -10.39 1.31
C LYS A 180 6.79 -9.62 0.38
N ALA A 181 6.67 -8.29 0.32
CA ALA A 181 7.64 -7.45 -0.38
C ALA A 181 9.05 -7.52 0.24
N GLY A 182 9.17 -7.79 1.55
CA GLY A 182 10.46 -7.92 2.21
C GLY A 182 11.39 -8.95 1.56
N ASP A 183 10.84 -10.05 1.03
CA ASP A 183 11.61 -11.07 0.30
C ASP A 183 11.95 -10.63 -1.14
N THR A 184 11.22 -9.67 -1.71
CA THR A 184 11.46 -9.15 -3.06
C THR A 184 12.40 -7.93 -3.07
N LEU A 185 12.71 -7.35 -1.92
CA LEU A 185 13.66 -6.24 -1.78
C LEU A 185 15.14 -6.69 -1.86
N LYS A 186 15.46 -7.76 -2.61
CA LYS A 186 16.81 -8.33 -2.69
C LYS A 186 17.85 -7.33 -3.20
N ASP A 187 17.45 -6.41 -4.07
CA ASP A 187 18.32 -5.39 -4.66
C ASP A 187 18.14 -4.01 -4.01
N ALA A 188 17.62 -3.98 -2.78
CA ALA A 188 17.31 -2.74 -2.10
C ALA A 188 18.58 -1.98 -1.69
N GLU A 189 18.69 -0.74 -2.16
CA GLU A 189 19.79 0.17 -1.84
C GLU A 189 19.37 1.16 -0.75
N LEU A 190 20.06 1.13 0.41
CA LEU A 190 19.91 2.15 1.45
C LEU A 190 20.71 3.39 1.08
N LYS A 191 20.05 4.55 0.94
CA LYS A 191 20.73 5.83 0.77
C LYS A 191 21.41 6.26 2.07
N GLN A 192 22.60 6.86 1.95
CA GLN A 192 23.39 7.25 3.12
C GLN A 192 22.86 8.51 3.81
N GLU A 193 22.21 9.39 3.06
CA GLU A 193 21.64 10.63 3.54
C GLU A 193 20.25 10.41 4.11
N LEU A 194 19.98 11.03 5.25
CA LEU A 194 18.63 11.08 5.80
C LEU A 194 17.85 12.19 5.10
N VAL A 195 16.58 11.93 4.87
CA VAL A 195 15.63 12.92 4.33
C VAL A 195 14.66 13.34 5.43
N GLU A 196 14.01 14.48 5.24
CA GLU A 196 12.97 14.96 6.14
C GLU A 196 11.59 14.69 5.53
N ILE A 197 10.73 14.00 6.26
CA ILE A 197 9.33 13.74 5.92
C ILE A 197 8.48 14.21 7.09
N ASN A 198 7.55 15.13 6.87
CA ASN A 198 6.68 15.71 7.90
C ASN A 198 7.46 16.21 9.14
N GLY A 199 8.62 16.86 8.93
CA GLY A 199 9.46 17.39 10.00
C GLY A 199 10.26 16.35 10.78
N LYS A 200 10.24 15.08 10.38
CA LYS A 200 10.93 13.95 11.02
C LYS A 200 11.99 13.37 10.08
N GLN A 201 13.14 12.95 10.62
CA GLN A 201 14.18 12.28 9.83
C GLN A 201 13.75 10.87 9.43
N ALA A 202 14.00 10.51 8.16
CA ALA A 202 13.73 9.20 7.61
C ALA A 202 14.90 8.65 6.80
N TYR A 203 15.05 7.32 6.80
CA TYR A 203 15.92 6.59 5.88
C TYR A 203 15.19 6.42 4.56
N GLN A 204 15.91 6.50 3.45
CA GLN A 204 15.39 6.19 2.10
C GLN A 204 16.00 4.89 1.62
N ILE A 205 15.15 3.97 1.17
CA ILE A 205 15.51 2.70 0.53
C ILE A 205 14.94 2.73 -0.88
N ASN A 206 15.81 2.60 -1.88
CA ASN A 206 15.40 2.40 -3.26
C ASN A 206 15.36 0.91 -3.55
N ALA A 207 14.28 0.44 -4.17
CA ALA A 207 14.05 -0.96 -4.49
C ALA A 207 13.21 -1.09 -5.76
N SER A 208 13.05 -2.31 -6.24
CA SER A 208 12.04 -2.65 -7.25
C SER A 208 11.10 -3.69 -6.71
N VAL A 209 9.80 -3.51 -7.00
CA VAL A 209 8.75 -4.47 -6.70
C VAL A 209 8.42 -5.24 -7.97
N GLY A 210 8.55 -6.57 -7.93
CA GLY A 210 8.24 -7.42 -9.09
C GLY A 210 6.74 -7.54 -9.32
N GLY A 211 6.34 -7.67 -10.60
CA GLY A 211 4.94 -7.73 -11.02
C GLY A 211 4.15 -8.87 -10.38
N ASN A 212 4.78 -10.02 -10.09
CA ASN A 212 4.10 -11.15 -9.45
C ASN A 212 3.52 -10.81 -8.06
N LEU A 213 4.20 -9.97 -7.27
CA LEU A 213 3.66 -9.47 -6.02
C LEU A 213 2.42 -8.60 -6.26
N VAL A 214 2.48 -7.74 -7.28
CA VAL A 214 1.36 -6.87 -7.66
C VAL A 214 0.18 -7.69 -8.19
N LYS A 215 0.44 -8.75 -9.00
CA LYS A 215 -0.58 -9.72 -9.41
C LYS A 215 -1.31 -10.29 -8.20
N GLU A 216 -0.57 -10.73 -7.19
CA GLU A 216 -1.16 -11.29 -5.97
C GLU A 216 -2.05 -10.24 -5.26
N LEU A 217 -1.59 -8.99 -5.15
CA LEU A 217 -2.34 -7.88 -4.56
C LEU A 217 -3.66 -7.60 -5.30
N ILE A 218 -3.58 -7.46 -6.63
CA ILE A 218 -4.75 -7.20 -7.47
C ILE A 218 -5.72 -8.38 -7.41
N SER A 219 -5.21 -9.62 -7.44
CA SER A 219 -6.04 -10.83 -7.34
C SER A 219 -6.81 -10.88 -6.02
N GLN A 220 -6.18 -10.51 -4.91
CA GLN A 220 -6.84 -10.44 -3.60
C GLN A 220 -7.89 -9.32 -3.54
N SER A 221 -7.65 -8.18 -4.21
CA SER A 221 -8.62 -7.07 -4.24
C SER A 221 -9.81 -7.35 -5.16
N ASN A 222 -9.62 -8.11 -6.25
CA ASN A 222 -10.65 -8.40 -7.25
C ASN A 222 -11.52 -9.63 -6.92
N ALA A 223 -11.19 -10.40 -5.90
CA ALA A 223 -11.90 -11.63 -5.54
C ALA A 223 -13.40 -11.44 -5.19
N GLY A 224 -13.90 -10.20 -5.16
CA GLY A 224 -15.31 -9.87 -4.91
C GLY A 224 -16.01 -9.10 -6.04
N SER A 225 -15.31 -8.67 -7.10
CA SER A 225 -15.90 -7.86 -8.17
C SER A 225 -16.32 -8.75 -9.35
N GLY A 226 -17.65 -9.00 -9.48
CA GLY A 226 -18.22 -9.74 -10.60
C GLY A 226 -18.02 -9.04 -11.94
N LYS A 227 -17.96 -9.82 -13.02
CA LYS A 227 -18.14 -9.51 -14.46
C LYS A 227 -17.21 -8.51 -15.16
N ASN A 228 -16.48 -7.64 -14.51
CA ASN A 228 -15.52 -6.71 -15.13
C ASN A 228 -14.07 -6.97 -14.67
N SER A 229 -13.72 -8.22 -14.38
CA SER A 229 -12.36 -8.58 -13.98
C SER A 229 -11.41 -8.41 -15.16
N ILE A 230 -10.34 -7.64 -14.94
CA ILE A 230 -9.17 -7.60 -15.84
C ILE A 230 -8.63 -9.03 -15.95
N ASP A 231 -8.38 -9.50 -17.18
CA ASP A 231 -7.71 -10.78 -17.38
C ASP A 231 -6.25 -10.67 -16.94
N LEU A 232 -6.02 -11.01 -15.67
CA LEU A 232 -4.69 -10.97 -15.07
C LEU A 232 -3.75 -12.06 -15.63
N GLU A 233 -4.29 -13.09 -16.28
CA GLU A 233 -3.46 -14.18 -16.82
C GLU A 233 -2.79 -13.81 -18.15
N SER A 234 -3.34 -12.82 -18.86
CA SER A 234 -2.77 -12.32 -20.12
C SER A 234 -1.58 -11.38 -19.95
N ILE A 235 -1.30 -10.92 -18.71
CA ILE A 235 -0.22 -9.98 -18.41
C ILE A 235 1.07 -10.74 -18.12
N ASP A 236 2.18 -10.33 -18.76
CA ASP A 236 3.52 -10.85 -18.47
C ASP A 236 4.10 -10.22 -17.20
N TRP A 237 3.66 -10.75 -16.05
CA TRP A 237 4.05 -10.26 -14.72
C TRP A 237 5.55 -10.40 -14.44
N ASP A 238 6.23 -11.33 -15.08
CA ASP A 238 7.67 -11.56 -14.88
C ASP A 238 8.51 -10.42 -15.49
N SER A 239 7.99 -9.76 -16.51
CA SER A 239 8.66 -8.61 -17.14
C SER A 239 8.46 -7.30 -16.40
N ILE A 240 7.46 -7.20 -15.50
CA ILE A 240 7.10 -5.98 -14.79
C ILE A 240 8.02 -5.76 -13.58
N SER A 241 8.62 -4.57 -13.54
CA SER A 241 9.45 -4.11 -12.42
C SER A 241 9.05 -2.69 -12.06
N ILE A 242 8.57 -2.48 -10.85
CA ILE A 242 8.05 -1.21 -10.35
C ILE A 242 9.11 -0.53 -9.48
N PRO A 243 9.78 0.52 -9.97
CA PRO A 243 10.70 1.32 -9.16
C PRO A 243 9.97 1.85 -7.93
N THR A 244 10.55 1.64 -6.76
CA THR A 244 9.93 1.97 -5.48
C THR A 244 10.92 2.65 -4.56
N GLU A 245 10.50 3.74 -3.95
CA GLU A 245 11.22 4.42 -2.88
C GLU A 245 10.43 4.23 -1.57
N LEU A 246 11.05 3.56 -0.60
CA LEU A 246 10.50 3.36 0.73
C LEU A 246 11.22 4.27 1.72
N TYR A 247 10.47 5.06 2.47
CA TYR A 247 10.98 5.92 3.51
C TYR A 247 10.55 5.40 4.88
N ILE A 248 11.50 5.30 5.82
CA ILE A 248 11.27 4.76 7.17
C ILE A 248 11.71 5.80 8.19
N TYR A 249 10.83 6.23 9.08
CA TYR A 249 11.17 7.14 10.16
C TYR A 249 12.30 6.58 11.02
N LYS A 250 13.35 7.38 11.22
CA LYS A 250 14.55 6.98 11.96
C LYS A 250 14.27 6.60 13.41
N GLU A 251 13.41 7.34 14.09
CA GLU A 251 13.13 7.17 15.51
C GLU A 251 12.15 6.02 15.76
N SER A 252 10.99 6.04 15.13
CA SER A 252 9.93 5.03 15.32
C SER A 252 10.18 3.75 14.55
N SER A 253 10.97 3.81 13.47
CA SER A 253 11.12 2.73 12.49
C SER A 253 9.81 2.35 11.78
N LEU A 254 8.82 3.23 11.77
CA LEU A 254 7.57 3.06 11.03
C LEU A 254 7.73 3.62 9.61
N PRO A 255 6.94 3.14 8.61
CA PRO A 255 6.97 3.70 7.27
C PRO A 255 6.55 5.18 7.31
N ALA A 256 7.23 6.02 6.54
CA ALA A 256 6.93 7.45 6.43
C ALA A 256 6.28 7.79 5.10
N ARG A 257 6.80 7.19 4.01
CA ARG A 257 6.35 7.42 2.64
C ARG A 257 6.72 6.25 1.75
N ILE A 258 5.91 5.98 0.75
CA ILE A 258 6.18 5.02 -0.32
C ILE A 258 5.88 5.73 -1.63
N LYS A 259 6.85 5.73 -2.56
CA LYS A 259 6.64 6.20 -3.92
C LYS A 259 6.86 5.05 -4.89
N MET A 260 6.02 4.95 -5.91
CA MET A 260 6.11 3.93 -6.93
C MET A 260 5.88 4.56 -8.30
N ASP A 261 6.74 4.20 -9.27
CA ASP A 261 6.52 4.49 -10.68
C ASP A 261 5.85 3.27 -11.33
N CYS A 262 4.55 3.39 -11.56
CA CYS A 262 3.71 2.31 -12.08
C CYS A 262 3.44 2.44 -13.59
N ALA A 263 4.16 3.28 -14.34
CA ALA A 263 3.88 3.53 -15.77
C ALA A 263 3.91 2.25 -16.60
N GLN A 264 4.91 1.38 -16.39
CA GLN A 264 5.00 0.08 -17.06
C GLN A 264 3.78 -0.80 -16.75
N LEU A 265 3.42 -0.95 -15.47
CA LEU A 265 2.26 -1.71 -15.04
C LEU A 265 0.96 -1.18 -15.67
N GLY A 266 0.77 0.15 -15.64
CA GLY A 266 -0.39 0.80 -16.25
C GLY A 266 -0.49 0.50 -17.74
N GLY A 267 0.63 0.56 -18.45
CA GLY A 267 0.70 0.24 -19.88
C GLY A 267 0.28 -1.20 -20.19
N GLU A 268 0.78 -2.17 -19.44
CA GLU A 268 0.44 -3.60 -19.61
C GLU A 268 -1.05 -3.86 -19.29
N ILE A 269 -1.58 -3.32 -18.19
CA ILE A 269 -3.00 -3.49 -17.84
C ILE A 269 -3.89 -2.86 -18.92
N LEU A 270 -3.62 -1.63 -19.32
CA LEU A 270 -4.43 -0.92 -20.30
C LEU A 270 -4.38 -1.59 -21.66
N GLY A 271 -3.18 -2.04 -22.08
CA GLY A 271 -3.00 -2.78 -23.32
C GLY A 271 -3.89 -4.03 -23.40
N ASN A 272 -3.96 -4.80 -22.31
CA ASN A 272 -4.79 -6.00 -22.23
C ASN A 272 -6.30 -5.68 -22.18
N VAL A 273 -6.71 -4.67 -21.41
CA VAL A 273 -8.13 -4.24 -21.36
C VAL A 273 -8.62 -3.77 -22.73
N ILE A 274 -7.77 -3.08 -23.47
CA ILE A 274 -8.11 -2.62 -24.83
C ILE A 274 -8.16 -3.78 -25.80
N ALA A 275 -7.18 -4.69 -25.76
CA ALA A 275 -7.15 -5.87 -26.63
C ALA A 275 -8.41 -6.72 -26.49
N ASP A 276 -8.90 -6.94 -25.27
CA ASP A 276 -10.14 -7.69 -25.00
C ASP A 276 -11.40 -6.99 -25.53
N LYS A 277 -11.43 -5.65 -25.53
CA LYS A 277 -12.59 -4.87 -25.96
C LYS A 277 -12.58 -4.47 -27.44
N THR A 278 -11.45 -4.57 -28.15
CA THR A 278 -11.34 -4.09 -29.54
C THR A 278 -11.99 -5.00 -30.56
N GLU A 279 -12.40 -6.23 -30.24
CA GLU A 279 -13.10 -7.09 -31.20
C GLU A 279 -14.45 -6.48 -31.68
N ASN A 280 -14.98 -5.40 -31.05
CA ASN A 280 -16.29 -4.83 -31.42
C ASN A 280 -16.48 -3.32 -31.16
N THR A 281 -15.45 -2.47 -31.01
CA THR A 281 -15.66 -1.08 -30.56
C THR A 281 -14.95 0.00 -31.38
N MET A 282 -15.39 1.27 -31.20
CA MET A 282 -14.78 2.50 -31.72
C MET A 282 -13.30 2.71 -31.32
N LEU A 283 -12.69 1.80 -30.55
CA LEU A 283 -11.32 1.88 -30.09
C LEU A 283 -10.32 1.25 -31.08
N GLU A 284 -10.82 0.59 -32.14
CA GLU A 284 -9.94 0.09 -33.20
C GLU A 284 -9.16 1.25 -33.85
N GLY A 285 -7.82 1.18 -33.79
CA GLY A 285 -6.96 2.24 -34.30
C GLY A 285 -6.63 3.36 -33.32
N VAL A 286 -6.92 3.20 -32.02
CA VAL A 286 -6.49 4.09 -30.95
C VAL A 286 -5.36 3.42 -30.17
N ASP A 287 -4.23 4.12 -30.03
CA ASP A 287 -3.13 3.73 -29.15
C ASP A 287 -3.22 4.52 -27.83
N PHE A 288 -2.95 3.83 -26.76
CA PHE A 288 -2.87 4.41 -25.42
C PHE A 288 -1.47 4.16 -24.85
N GLU A 289 -0.93 5.15 -24.16
CA GLU A 289 0.37 5.07 -23.51
C GLU A 289 0.32 5.76 -22.16
N PHE A 290 0.68 5.07 -21.09
CA PHE A 290 0.95 5.72 -19.81
C PHE A 290 2.31 6.43 -19.91
N LYS A 291 2.29 7.75 -19.98
CA LYS A 291 3.52 8.56 -19.93
C LYS A 291 4.06 8.64 -18.51
N THR A 292 3.15 8.76 -17.54
CA THR A 292 3.44 8.66 -16.11
C THR A 292 2.30 7.92 -15.41
N PHE A 293 2.62 7.19 -14.38
CA PHE A 293 1.66 6.64 -13.43
C PHE A 293 2.36 6.54 -12.06
N ASP A 294 2.26 7.60 -11.30
CA ASP A 294 2.95 7.76 -10.03
C ASP A 294 1.97 7.50 -8.87
N VAL A 295 2.41 6.70 -7.91
CA VAL A 295 1.70 6.45 -6.65
C VAL A 295 2.57 6.95 -5.51
N ASP A 296 2.04 7.84 -4.69
CA ASP A 296 2.71 8.46 -3.54
C ASP A 296 1.85 8.28 -2.29
N ILE A 297 2.33 7.49 -1.35
CA ILE A 297 1.64 7.17 -0.09
C ILE A 297 2.45 7.74 1.05
N THR A 298 1.89 8.66 1.82
CA THR A 298 2.50 9.19 3.05
C THR A 298 1.71 8.70 4.26
N ILE A 299 2.42 8.23 5.28
CA ILE A 299 1.80 7.68 6.49
C ILE A 299 2.32 8.43 7.71
N ASP A 300 1.42 8.92 8.53
CA ASP A 300 1.76 9.69 9.74
C ASP A 300 0.71 9.48 10.85
N ARG A 301 0.82 10.24 11.94
CA ARG A 301 -0.10 10.23 13.07
C ARG A 301 -0.38 8.83 13.63
N TYR A 302 0.66 8.01 13.68
CA TYR A 302 0.60 6.67 14.26
C TYR A 302 0.15 6.69 15.71
N ASP A 303 -0.90 5.93 16.04
CA ASP A 303 -1.53 5.85 17.36
C ASP A 303 -2.06 7.21 17.91
N GLU A 304 -2.26 8.19 17.00
CA GLU A 304 -2.78 9.53 17.33
C GLU A 304 -4.22 9.75 16.83
N ILE A 305 -4.80 8.80 16.10
CA ILE A 305 -6.18 8.87 15.63
C ILE A 305 -7.08 8.41 16.77
N GLY A 306 -8.02 9.27 17.16
CA GLY A 306 -9.05 8.95 18.14
C GLY A 306 -10.10 7.98 17.59
N GLU A 307 -11.20 7.81 18.31
CA GLU A 307 -12.31 7.02 17.83
C GLU A 307 -12.93 7.64 16.55
N ILE A 308 -13.11 6.82 15.52
CA ILE A 308 -13.79 7.23 14.29
C ILE A 308 -15.28 7.02 14.50
N GLU A 309 -16.02 8.13 14.61
CA GLU A 309 -17.47 8.11 14.72
C GLU A 309 -18.11 8.17 13.33
N ILE A 310 -19.00 7.21 13.05
CA ILE A 310 -19.79 7.19 11.82
C ILE A 310 -20.97 8.15 12.01
N PRO A 311 -21.22 9.11 11.09
CA PRO A 311 -22.33 10.03 11.21
C PRO A 311 -23.67 9.31 11.34
N ALA A 312 -24.57 9.81 12.22
CA ALA A 312 -25.87 9.20 12.44
C ALA A 312 -26.69 9.07 11.13
N GLU A 313 -26.59 10.07 10.25
CA GLU A 313 -27.24 10.06 8.93
C GLU A 313 -26.68 8.97 8.02
N ALA A 314 -25.40 8.59 8.16
CA ALA A 314 -24.80 7.49 7.41
C ALA A 314 -25.30 6.13 7.91
N LEU A 315 -25.51 5.97 9.23
CA LEU A 315 -26.06 4.74 9.80
C LEU A 315 -27.49 4.46 9.32
N GLU A 316 -28.29 5.52 9.04
CA GLU A 316 -29.64 5.45 8.52
C GLU A 316 -29.70 5.39 6.98
N ALA A 317 -28.54 5.34 6.30
CA ALA A 317 -28.48 5.36 4.84
C ALA A 317 -29.19 4.17 4.20
N GLU A 318 -29.77 4.40 3.03
CA GLU A 318 -30.35 3.34 2.21
C GLU A 318 -29.26 2.45 1.60
N GLU A 319 -29.55 1.16 1.50
CA GLU A 319 -28.67 0.19 0.86
C GLU A 319 -28.59 0.45 -0.64
N ALA A 320 -27.38 0.49 -1.18
CA ALA A 320 -27.11 0.57 -2.60
C ALA A 320 -26.88 -0.83 -3.17
N GLY A 321 -27.40 -1.10 -4.36
CA GLY A 321 -27.28 -2.42 -4.98
C GLY A 321 -25.91 -2.70 -5.57
N SER A 322 -25.10 -1.66 -5.82
CA SER A 322 -23.74 -1.79 -6.37
C SER A 322 -22.86 -0.63 -5.95
N VAL A 323 -21.53 -0.81 -6.13
CA VAL A 323 -20.54 0.25 -5.85
C VAL A 323 -20.72 1.44 -6.80
N GLU A 324 -21.18 1.20 -8.03
CA GLU A 324 -21.47 2.24 -9.02
C GLU A 324 -22.64 3.14 -8.57
N GLU A 325 -23.60 2.59 -7.83
CA GLU A 325 -24.68 3.37 -7.22
C GLU A 325 -24.22 4.19 -6.01
N LEU A 326 -23.12 3.79 -5.38
CA LEU A 326 -22.53 4.52 -4.25
C LEU A 326 -21.89 5.84 -4.70
N ILE A 327 -21.32 5.90 -5.91
CA ILE A 327 -20.68 7.08 -6.47
C ILE A 327 -21.40 7.45 -7.77
N PRO A 328 -22.53 8.16 -7.69
CA PRO A 328 -23.24 8.64 -8.88
C PRO A 328 -22.31 9.55 -9.70
N ASN A 329 -22.34 9.43 -11.02
CA ASN A 329 -21.53 10.13 -12.00
C ASN A 329 -20.18 9.47 -12.37
N LEU A 330 -19.76 8.38 -11.73
CA LEU A 330 -18.60 7.61 -12.21
C LEU A 330 -18.87 7.07 -13.63
N SER A 331 -20.09 6.60 -13.90
CA SER A 331 -20.53 6.10 -15.22
C SER A 331 -20.63 7.19 -16.30
N ASN A 332 -20.60 8.47 -15.94
CA ASN A 332 -20.61 9.59 -16.87
C ASN A 332 -19.21 10.07 -17.28
N LEU A 333 -18.17 9.47 -16.70
CA LEU A 333 -16.77 9.80 -16.99
C LEU A 333 -16.19 8.98 -18.16
N PHE A 334 -16.88 7.88 -18.56
CA PHE A 334 -16.40 6.96 -19.61
C PHE A 334 -17.43 6.75 -20.72
#